data_921bb6eac2abd2566e92537de11e6249
#
_entry.id   921bb6eac2abd2566e92537de11e6249
#
_cell.length_a   1.000
_cell.length_b   1.000
_cell.length_c   1.000
_cell.angle_alpha   90.00
_cell.angle_beta   90.00
_cell.angle_gamma   90.00
#
_symmetry.space_group_name_H-M   'P 1'
#
loop_
_entity.id
_entity.type
_entity.pdbx_description
1 polymer ?
#
loop_
_entity_poly.entity_id
_entity_poly.type
_entity_poly.pdbx_seq_one_letter_code
_entity_poly.pdbx_strand_id
1 'polypeptide(L)'
;EEVMEQRKLRVLEAYNAVTEQLATIKAKAESAALYNAQMKISENNFIQGTIDIISLSLERARRSGAVVSYEQARVALHNSIVLLEMLTNVKVIKDK
;
A
#
# COMPACT_ATOMS: atom_id res chain seq x y z
N GLU A 1 -9.64 35.29 1.49
CA GLU A 1 -10.18 34.51 0.37
C GLU A 1 -9.15 33.56 -0.23
N GLU A 2 -7.92 34.05 -0.47
CA GLU A 2 -6.85 33.18 -0.95
C GLU A 2 -6.54 32.04 0.02
N VAL A 3 -6.61 32.32 1.32
CA VAL A 3 -6.35 31.30 2.35
C VAL A 3 -7.41 30.21 2.31
N MET A 4 -8.68 30.58 2.11
CA MET A 4 -9.76 29.60 2.02
C MET A 4 -9.64 28.73 0.76
N GLU A 5 -9.26 29.33 -0.36
CA GLU A 5 -9.07 28.59 -1.60
C GLU A 5 -7.88 27.65 -1.49
N GLN A 6 -6.79 28.10 -0.88
CA GLN A 6 -5.62 27.25 -0.63
C GLN A 6 -5.96 26.07 0.29
N ARG A 7 -6.78 26.32 1.31
CA ARG A 7 -7.22 25.26 2.21
C ARG A 7 -8.09 24.21 1.49
N LYS A 8 -9.02 24.68 0.66
CA LYS A 8 -9.83 23.78 -0.16
C LYS A 8 -8.98 22.95 -1.09
N LEU A 9 -7.99 23.58 -1.70
CA LEU A 9 -7.07 22.87 -2.59
C LEU A 9 -6.28 21.81 -1.85
N ARG A 10 -5.79 22.10 -0.64
CA ARG A 10 -5.05 21.13 0.18
C ARG A 10 -5.93 19.93 0.56
N VAL A 11 -7.19 20.18 0.93
CA VAL A 11 -8.13 19.10 1.25
C VAL A 11 -8.37 18.24 0.02
N LEU A 12 -8.57 18.86 -1.14
CA LEU A 12 -8.77 18.13 -2.39
C LEU A 12 -7.56 17.31 -2.76
N GLU A 13 -6.37 17.88 -2.64
CA GLU A 13 -5.12 17.16 -2.91
C GLU A 13 -4.96 15.96 -1.96
N ALA A 14 -5.25 16.15 -0.68
CA ALA A 14 -5.17 15.08 0.30
C ALA A 14 -6.19 13.98 -0.02
N TYR A 15 -7.40 14.35 -0.41
CA TYR A 15 -8.43 13.39 -0.82
C TYR A 15 -7.98 12.59 -2.05
N ASN A 16 -7.44 13.28 -3.05
CA ASN A 16 -6.95 12.63 -4.26
C ASN A 16 -5.80 11.68 -3.95
N ALA A 17 -4.90 12.07 -3.05
CA ALA A 17 -3.79 11.21 -2.62
C ALA A 17 -4.31 9.93 -1.97
N VAL A 18 -5.33 10.04 -1.10
CA VAL A 18 -5.95 8.86 -0.48
C VAL A 18 -6.55 7.95 -1.54
N THR A 19 -7.27 8.51 -2.50
CA THR A 19 -7.90 7.75 -3.58
C THR A 19 -6.85 7.00 -4.42
N GLU A 20 -5.76 7.67 -4.79
CA GLU A 20 -4.68 7.05 -5.55
C GLU A 20 -4.01 5.94 -4.75
N GLN A 21 -3.78 6.16 -3.46
CA GLN A 21 -3.14 5.18 -2.60
C GLN A 21 -4.03 3.96 -2.35
N LEU A 22 -5.35 4.13 -2.30
CA LEU A 22 -6.27 3.00 -2.22
C LEU A 22 -6.15 2.11 -3.45
N ALA A 23 -6.07 2.69 -4.64
CA ALA A 23 -5.87 1.93 -5.87
C ALA A 23 -4.51 1.22 -5.86
N THR A 24 -3.46 1.89 -5.40
CA THR A 24 -2.12 1.32 -5.30
C THR A 24 -2.09 0.13 -4.33
N ILE A 25 -2.73 0.28 -3.15
CA ILE A 25 -2.80 -0.80 -2.17
C ILE A 25 -3.51 -2.02 -2.75
N LYS A 26 -4.62 -1.80 -3.45
CA LYS A 26 -5.35 -2.89 -4.07
C LYS A 26 -4.47 -3.67 -5.04
N ALA A 27 -3.74 -2.96 -5.91
CA ALA A 27 -2.82 -3.58 -6.85
C ALA A 27 -1.70 -4.35 -6.13
N LYS A 28 -1.13 -3.76 -5.07
CA LYS A 28 -0.05 -4.41 -4.31
C LYS A 28 -0.55 -5.61 -3.51
N ALA A 29 -1.77 -5.55 -2.99
CA ALA A 29 -2.38 -6.70 -2.32
C ALA A 29 -2.58 -7.86 -3.28
N GLU A 30 -3.04 -7.58 -4.50
CA GLU A 30 -3.19 -8.59 -5.54
C GLU A 30 -1.84 -9.20 -5.92
N SER A 31 -0.80 -8.38 -6.07
CA SER A 31 0.56 -8.87 -6.35
C SER A 31 1.08 -9.74 -5.22
N ALA A 32 0.91 -9.33 -3.96
CA ALA A 32 1.36 -10.10 -2.81
C ALA A 32 0.64 -11.45 -2.74
N ALA A 33 -0.67 -11.48 -3.01
CA ALA A 33 -1.44 -12.72 -3.04
C ALA A 33 -0.96 -13.65 -4.15
N LEU A 34 -0.65 -13.09 -5.32
CA LEU A 34 -0.13 -13.87 -6.44
C LEU A 34 1.23 -14.49 -6.11
N TYR A 35 2.16 -13.70 -5.56
CA TYR A 35 3.48 -14.22 -5.17
C TYR A 35 3.37 -15.25 -4.05
N ASN A 36 2.43 -15.08 -3.13
CA ASN A 36 2.16 -16.07 -2.09
C ASN A 36 1.70 -17.41 -2.69
N ALA A 37 0.80 -17.36 -3.67
CA ALA A 37 0.32 -18.57 -4.36
C ALA A 37 1.46 -19.23 -5.13
N GLN A 38 2.27 -18.45 -5.85
CA GLN A 38 3.44 -18.97 -6.57
C GLN A 38 4.47 -19.57 -5.61
N MET A 39 4.64 -18.97 -4.43
CA MET A 39 5.57 -19.50 -3.42
C MET A 39 5.17 -20.90 -2.96
N LYS A 40 3.88 -21.13 -2.75
CA LYS A 40 3.39 -22.46 -2.37
C LYS A 40 3.67 -23.50 -3.45
N ILE A 41 3.49 -23.13 -4.71
CA ILE A 41 3.79 -24.00 -5.84
C ILE A 41 5.30 -24.29 -5.89
N SER A 42 6.13 -23.25 -5.71
CA SER A 42 7.58 -23.39 -5.73
C SER A 42 8.09 -24.26 -4.58
N GLU A 43 7.51 -24.14 -3.39
CA GLU A 43 7.84 -24.99 -2.25
C GLU A 43 7.53 -26.45 -2.54
N ASN A 44 6.36 -26.74 -3.10
CA ASN A 44 5.99 -28.09 -3.49
C ASN A 44 6.95 -28.64 -4.57
N ASN A 45 7.29 -27.84 -5.56
CA ASN A 45 8.22 -28.22 -6.61
C ASN A 45 9.61 -28.52 -6.04
N PHE A 46 10.05 -27.73 -5.06
CA PHE A 46 11.33 -27.97 -4.39
C PHE A 46 11.30 -29.29 -3.63
N ILE A 47 10.22 -29.58 -2.90
CA ILE A 47 10.07 -30.85 -2.17
C ILE A 47 10.10 -32.03 -3.14
N GLN A 48 9.48 -31.88 -4.32
CA GLN A 48 9.47 -32.92 -5.35
C GLN A 48 10.77 -32.98 -6.16
N GLY A 49 11.69 -32.02 -5.94
CA GLY A 49 12.99 -32.01 -6.61
C GLY A 49 12.97 -31.43 -8.02
N THR A 50 11.89 -30.74 -8.41
CA THR A 50 11.78 -30.18 -9.76
C THR A 50 12.41 -28.79 -9.88
N ILE A 51 12.67 -28.09 -8.77
CA ILE A 51 13.45 -26.84 -8.75
C ILE A 51 14.54 -26.91 -7.71
N ASP A 52 15.60 -26.12 -7.89
CA ASP A 52 16.71 -26.08 -6.95
C ASP A 52 16.50 -25.02 -5.85
N ILE A 53 17.42 -25.01 -4.88
CA ILE A 53 17.34 -24.09 -3.74
C ILE A 53 17.54 -22.64 -4.17
N ILE A 54 18.29 -22.39 -5.23
CA ILE A 54 18.52 -21.03 -5.74
C ILE A 54 17.22 -20.45 -6.29
N SER A 55 16.50 -21.24 -7.11
CA SER A 55 15.20 -20.85 -7.64
C SER A 55 14.20 -20.61 -6.54
N LEU A 56 14.16 -21.47 -5.52
CA LEU A 56 13.28 -21.30 -4.37
C LEU A 56 13.61 -20.02 -3.61
N SER A 57 14.88 -19.72 -3.40
CA SER A 57 15.35 -18.51 -2.72
C SER A 57 14.95 -17.25 -3.48
N LEU A 58 15.03 -17.28 -4.82
CA LEU A 58 14.58 -16.17 -5.66
C LEU A 58 13.07 -15.92 -5.51
N GLU A 59 12.27 -16.99 -5.50
CA GLU A 59 10.83 -16.87 -5.31
C GLU A 59 10.49 -16.31 -3.92
N ARG A 60 11.20 -16.74 -2.89
CA ARG A 60 11.05 -16.20 -1.54
C ARG A 60 11.36 -14.71 -1.49
N ALA A 61 12.44 -14.29 -2.17
CA ALA A 61 12.82 -12.89 -2.22
C ALA A 61 11.76 -12.06 -2.92
N ARG A 62 11.18 -12.55 -4.01
CA ARG A 62 10.10 -11.87 -4.73
C ARG A 62 8.87 -11.70 -3.85
N ARG A 63 8.47 -12.76 -3.15
CA ARG A 63 7.34 -12.70 -2.24
C ARG A 63 7.59 -11.70 -1.12
N SER A 64 8.77 -11.74 -0.49
CA SER A 64 9.13 -10.82 0.58
C SER A 64 9.10 -9.37 0.10
N GLY A 65 9.63 -9.10 -1.10
CA GLY A 65 9.59 -7.77 -1.69
C GLY A 65 8.17 -7.28 -1.92
N ALA A 66 7.29 -8.15 -2.41
CA ALA A 66 5.89 -7.80 -2.65
C ALA A 66 5.16 -7.50 -1.34
N VAL A 67 5.41 -8.29 -0.29
CA VAL A 67 4.80 -8.08 1.04
C VAL A 67 5.29 -6.77 1.64
N VAL A 68 6.60 -6.49 1.58
CA VAL A 68 7.15 -5.23 2.07
C VAL A 68 6.56 -4.04 1.32
N SER A 69 6.44 -4.14 0.00
CA SER A 69 5.86 -3.09 -0.82
C SER A 69 4.41 -2.82 -0.43
N TYR A 70 3.64 -3.87 -0.17
CA TYR A 70 2.26 -3.75 0.31
C TYR A 70 2.19 -3.06 1.67
N GLU A 71 3.04 -3.46 2.61
CA GLU A 71 3.08 -2.84 3.94
C GLU A 71 3.47 -1.37 3.88
N GLN A 72 4.44 -1.01 3.03
CA GLN A 72 4.81 0.38 2.81
C GLN A 72 3.65 1.20 2.26
N ALA A 73 2.88 0.62 1.34
CA ALA A 73 1.70 1.29 0.77
C ALA A 73 0.61 1.48 1.83
N ARG A 74 0.44 0.51 2.74
CA ARG A 74 -0.50 0.64 3.86
C ARG A 74 -0.12 1.79 4.78
N VAL A 75 1.16 1.90 5.13
CA VAL A 75 1.66 2.99 5.98
C VAL A 75 1.43 4.34 5.30
N ALA A 76 1.74 4.43 4.01
CA ALA A 76 1.52 5.65 3.24
C ALA A 76 0.05 6.06 3.21
N LEU A 77 -0.85 5.09 3.02
CA LEU A 77 -2.29 5.35 3.06
C LEU A 77 -2.73 5.83 4.45
N HIS A 78 -2.26 5.15 5.50
CA HIS A 78 -2.59 5.54 6.87
C HIS A 78 -2.18 6.99 7.14
N ASN A 79 -0.96 7.36 6.74
CA ASN A 79 -0.46 8.73 6.91
C ASN A 79 -1.28 9.74 6.13
N SER A 80 -1.71 9.39 4.92
CA SER A 80 -2.56 10.26 4.11
C SER A 80 -3.94 10.44 4.71
N ILE A 81 -4.52 9.40 5.26
CA ILE A 81 -5.82 9.47 5.95
C ILE A 81 -5.70 10.36 7.18
N VAL A 82 -4.65 10.19 7.98
CA VAL A 82 -4.40 11.02 9.17
C VAL A 82 -4.25 12.49 8.76
N LEU A 83 -3.51 12.76 7.70
CA LEU A 83 -3.36 14.13 7.20
C LEU A 83 -4.70 14.72 6.77
N LEU A 84 -5.51 13.95 6.05
CA LEU A 84 -6.82 14.40 5.62
C LEU A 84 -7.73 14.68 6.82
N GLU A 85 -7.72 13.79 7.82
CA GLU A 85 -8.47 14.00 9.07
C GLU A 85 -8.02 15.26 9.80
N MET A 86 -6.72 15.48 9.88
CA MET A 86 -6.19 16.69 10.51
C MET A 86 -6.65 17.96 9.80
N LEU A 87 -6.64 17.96 8.46
CA LEU A 87 -7.07 19.10 7.68
C LEU A 87 -8.55 19.38 7.85
N THR A 88 -9.39 18.35 7.97
CA THR A 88 -10.82 18.50 8.14
C THR A 88 -11.21 18.76 9.59
N ASN A 89 -10.56 18.08 10.55
CA ASN A 89 -10.89 18.20 11.97
C ASN A 89 -10.49 19.53 12.59
N VAL A 90 -9.41 20.13 12.10
CA VAL A 90 -9.01 21.46 12.55
C VAL A 90 -10.13 22.46 12.33
N LYS A 91 -10.85 22.34 11.22
CA LYS A 91 -12.01 23.17 10.94
C LYS A 91 -13.15 22.90 11.93
N VAL A 92 -13.43 21.62 12.22
CA VAL A 92 -14.48 21.22 13.16
C VAL A 92 -14.19 21.73 14.58
N ILE A 93 -12.96 21.61 15.03
CA ILE A 93 -12.55 22.06 16.36
C ILE A 93 -12.69 23.57 16.48
N LYS A 94 -12.36 24.32 15.44
CA LYS A 94 -12.51 25.78 15.44
C LYS A 94 -13.95 26.23 15.46
N ASP A 95 -14.84 25.44 14.92
CA ASP A 95 -16.28 25.76 14.87
C ASP A 95 -16.98 25.50 16.22
N LYS A 96 -16.33 24.83 17.14
CA LYS A 96 -16.81 24.66 18.50
C LYS A 96 -16.27 25.77 19.39
#